data_a128fb8efb40778bdff61872ba37e13d
#
_entry.id   a128fb8efb40778bdff61872ba37e13d
#
_cell.length_a   1.000
_cell.length_b   1.000
_cell.length_c   1.000
_cell.angle_alpha   90.00
_cell.angle_beta   90.00
_cell.angle_gamma   90.00
#
_symmetry.space_group_name_H-M   'P 1'
#
loop_
_entity.id
_entity.type
_entity.pdbx_description
1 polymer ?
#
loop_
_entity_poly.entity_id
_entity_poly.type
_entity_poly.pdbx_seq_one_letter_code
_entity_poly.pdbx_strand_id
1 'polypeptide(L)'
;RIVGFTTEPTLGELAAIAREHDLPVVDEVGSGALLDTAAFGLAHEPTVQESVQAGAGLVIFSGDKLLGGPQAGIILGMAEAIAKLRKHPMTRALRVDKVTLAGLQATLLHYLKDEATKEIPVWRMIAAKPAQLRERAREWMSQVGADAEVVDGQSTVGGGALPEESLPTALLALSVPSPNAFAK
;
A
#
# COMPACT_ATOMS: atom_id res chain seq x y z
N ARG A 1 4.69 -12.65 -5.50
CA ARG A 1 4.12 -12.93 -6.83
C ARG A 1 5.13 -13.75 -7.63
N ILE A 2 4.70 -14.90 -8.17
CA ILE A 2 5.52 -15.73 -9.05
C ILE A 2 5.10 -15.38 -10.48
N VAL A 3 6.09 -15.02 -11.32
CA VAL A 3 5.86 -14.65 -12.73
C VAL A 3 6.28 -15.81 -13.62
N GLY A 4 5.44 -16.21 -14.59
CA GLY A 4 5.72 -17.29 -15.54
C GLY A 4 4.52 -18.21 -15.76
N PHE A 5 4.75 -19.43 -16.21
CA PHE A 5 3.71 -20.45 -16.45
C PHE A 5 3.28 -21.12 -15.12
N THR A 6 2.76 -20.32 -14.19
CA THR A 6 2.30 -20.79 -12.88
C THR A 6 0.81 -20.55 -12.74
N THR A 7 0.11 -21.46 -12.07
CA THR A 7 -1.25 -21.30 -11.59
C THR A 7 -1.23 -21.32 -10.08
N GLU A 8 -1.92 -20.38 -9.45
CA GLU A 8 -2.06 -20.34 -8.01
C GLU A 8 -3.54 -20.67 -7.66
N PRO A 9 -3.78 -21.48 -6.60
CA PRO A 9 -5.13 -21.67 -6.11
C PRO A 9 -5.67 -20.36 -5.57
N THR A 10 -6.96 -20.14 -5.74
CA THR A 10 -7.63 -18.99 -5.14
C THR A 10 -7.70 -19.15 -3.61
N LEU A 11 -7.75 -18.04 -2.89
CA LEU A 11 -7.92 -18.08 -1.44
C LEU A 11 -9.22 -18.80 -1.04
N GLY A 12 -10.29 -18.68 -1.84
CA GLY A 12 -11.55 -19.37 -1.62
C GLY A 12 -11.41 -20.90 -1.72
N GLU A 13 -10.63 -21.40 -2.68
CA GLU A 13 -10.34 -22.85 -2.81
C GLU A 13 -9.53 -23.34 -1.61
N LEU A 14 -8.51 -22.59 -1.18
CA LEU A 14 -7.74 -22.92 0.02
C LEU A 14 -8.61 -22.92 1.28
N ALA A 15 -9.51 -21.95 1.42
CA ALA A 15 -10.44 -21.86 2.54
C ALA A 15 -11.46 -23.01 2.55
N ALA A 16 -11.86 -23.52 1.37
CA ALA A 16 -12.74 -24.68 1.27
C ALA A 16 -12.04 -25.95 1.78
N ILE A 17 -10.82 -26.22 1.33
CA ILE A 17 -10.02 -27.36 1.77
C ILE A 17 -9.73 -27.27 3.29
N ALA A 18 -9.34 -26.10 3.75
CA ALA A 18 -9.02 -25.90 5.17
C ALA A 18 -10.21 -26.20 6.10
N ARG A 19 -11.43 -25.84 5.67
CA ARG A 19 -12.66 -26.17 6.42
C ARG A 19 -12.92 -27.67 6.53
N GLU A 20 -12.62 -28.45 5.48
CA GLU A 20 -12.75 -29.90 5.52
C GLU A 20 -11.83 -30.55 6.57
N HIS A 21 -10.72 -29.88 6.90
CA HIS A 21 -9.71 -30.37 7.83
C HIS A 21 -9.70 -29.62 9.18
N ASP A 22 -10.68 -28.76 9.45
CA ASP A 22 -10.75 -27.91 10.66
C ASP A 22 -9.48 -27.08 10.88
N LEU A 23 -8.92 -26.54 9.80
CA LEU A 23 -7.71 -25.72 9.84
C LEU A 23 -8.04 -24.25 9.56
N PRO A 24 -7.38 -23.30 10.25
CA PRO A 24 -7.49 -21.89 9.89
C PRO A 24 -6.61 -21.59 8.66
N VAL A 25 -7.13 -20.77 7.75
CA VAL A 25 -6.32 -20.16 6.69
C VAL A 25 -5.73 -18.86 7.22
N VAL A 26 -4.43 -18.68 7.03
CA VAL A 26 -3.74 -17.41 7.28
C VAL A 26 -3.35 -16.81 5.93
N ASP A 27 -3.87 -15.64 5.64
CA ASP A 27 -3.54 -14.90 4.43
C ASP A 27 -2.66 -13.70 4.75
N GLU A 28 -1.53 -13.57 4.05
CA GLU A 28 -0.62 -12.43 4.17
C GLU A 28 -0.77 -11.54 2.93
N VAL A 29 -1.58 -10.50 3.06
CA VAL A 29 -1.87 -9.52 2.00
C VAL A 29 -0.79 -8.42 1.92
N GLY A 30 0.29 -8.55 2.59
CA GLY A 30 1.48 -7.70 2.62
C GLY A 30 1.31 -6.20 2.36
N SER A 31 0.64 -5.82 1.30
CA SER A 31 0.40 -4.43 0.88
C SER A 31 -0.53 -3.63 1.78
N GLY A 32 -1.50 -4.30 2.42
CA GLY A 32 -2.51 -3.65 3.26
C GLY A 32 -3.47 -2.73 2.49
N ALA A 33 -3.73 -3.03 1.22
CA ALA A 33 -4.69 -2.27 0.42
C ALA A 33 -6.10 -2.37 1.01
N LEU A 34 -6.76 -1.22 1.18
CA LEU A 34 -8.17 -1.11 1.54
C LEU A 34 -9.02 -0.52 0.40
N LEU A 35 -8.39 0.03 -0.64
CA LEU A 35 -9.02 0.51 -1.86
C LEU A 35 -8.56 -0.33 -3.04
N ASP A 36 -9.44 -0.55 -4.01
CA ASP A 36 -9.10 -1.23 -5.24
C ASP A 36 -8.17 -0.38 -6.10
N THR A 37 -6.96 -0.85 -6.32
CA THR A 37 -5.94 -0.18 -7.13
C THR A 37 -6.30 -0.10 -8.60
N ALA A 38 -7.14 -1.01 -9.11
CA ALA A 38 -7.62 -1.01 -10.48
C ALA A 38 -8.48 0.23 -10.80
N ALA A 39 -9.14 0.81 -9.81
CA ALA A 39 -9.89 2.07 -9.96
C ALA A 39 -9.00 3.27 -10.33
N PHE A 40 -7.68 3.15 -10.15
CA PHE A 40 -6.67 4.19 -10.43
C PHE A 40 -5.80 3.87 -11.64
N GLY A 41 -6.10 2.81 -12.39
CA GLY A 41 -5.35 2.43 -13.59
C GLY A 41 -4.12 1.54 -13.34
N LEU A 42 -4.01 0.96 -12.16
CA LEU A 42 -3.02 -0.05 -11.79
C LEU A 42 -3.62 -1.46 -11.92
N ALA A 43 -2.80 -2.50 -11.85
CA ALA A 43 -3.31 -3.85 -11.67
C ALA A 43 -4.06 -3.96 -10.33
N HIS A 44 -5.03 -4.88 -10.28
CA HIS A 44 -5.73 -5.17 -9.03
C HIS A 44 -4.78 -5.76 -7.99
N GLU A 45 -4.67 -5.12 -6.84
CA GLU A 45 -3.98 -5.64 -5.66
C GLU A 45 -5.02 -6.17 -4.69
N PRO A 46 -4.93 -7.43 -4.23
CA PRO A 46 -5.89 -7.99 -3.30
C PRO A 46 -6.07 -7.11 -2.07
N THR A 47 -7.32 -6.84 -1.72
CA THR A 47 -7.65 -6.04 -0.55
C THR A 47 -7.81 -6.90 0.71
N VAL A 48 -7.63 -6.30 1.87
CA VAL A 48 -7.88 -6.97 3.17
C VAL A 48 -9.32 -7.46 3.27
N GLN A 49 -10.27 -6.70 2.72
CA GLN A 49 -11.70 -7.07 2.72
C GLN A 49 -11.97 -8.32 1.90
N GLU A 50 -11.32 -8.47 0.73
CA GLU A 50 -11.45 -9.66 -0.11
C GLU A 50 -10.93 -10.90 0.59
N SER A 51 -9.82 -10.82 1.30
CA SER A 51 -9.26 -11.92 2.08
C SER A 51 -10.23 -12.38 3.18
N VAL A 52 -10.86 -11.44 3.87
CA VAL A 52 -11.89 -11.76 4.87
C VAL A 52 -13.11 -12.41 4.21
N GLN A 53 -13.59 -11.88 3.09
CA GLN A 53 -14.75 -12.40 2.36
C GLN A 53 -14.49 -13.79 1.76
N ALA A 54 -13.26 -14.06 1.33
CA ALA A 54 -12.85 -15.38 0.84
C ALA A 54 -12.77 -16.45 1.94
N GLY A 55 -12.85 -16.05 3.21
CA GLY A 55 -12.90 -16.97 4.34
C GLY A 55 -11.54 -17.20 5.04
N ALA A 56 -10.59 -16.28 4.91
CA ALA A 56 -9.37 -16.30 5.70
C ALA A 56 -9.71 -16.23 7.20
N GLY A 57 -9.15 -17.15 7.98
CA GLY A 57 -9.28 -17.16 9.44
C GLY A 57 -8.47 -16.05 10.11
N LEU A 58 -7.33 -15.70 9.53
CA LEU A 58 -6.49 -14.58 9.91
C LEU A 58 -5.98 -13.89 8.63
N VAL A 59 -5.92 -12.56 8.64
CA VAL A 59 -5.32 -11.73 7.61
C VAL A 59 -4.21 -10.89 8.23
N ILE A 60 -3.03 -10.90 7.60
CA ILE A 60 -1.83 -10.19 8.08
C ILE A 60 -1.41 -9.20 7.02
N PHE A 61 -1.13 -7.96 7.40
CA PHE A 61 -0.68 -6.92 6.47
C PHE A 61 0.13 -5.82 7.15
N SER A 62 0.82 -5.02 6.34
CA SER A 62 1.64 -3.90 6.78
C SER A 62 0.86 -2.60 6.85
N GLY A 63 1.18 -1.76 7.87
CA GLY A 63 0.61 -0.43 8.01
C GLY A 63 1.24 0.63 7.10
N ASP A 64 2.49 0.45 6.70
CA ASP A 64 3.34 1.45 6.04
C ASP A 64 3.46 1.30 4.51
N LYS A 65 2.64 0.46 3.90
CA LYS A 65 2.56 0.31 2.44
C LYS A 65 1.29 0.97 1.89
N LEU A 66 0.41 0.24 1.21
CA LEU A 66 -0.83 0.79 0.65
C LEU A 66 -1.86 1.19 1.70
N LEU A 67 -1.78 0.69 2.95
CA LEU A 67 -2.57 1.28 4.03
C LEU A 67 -2.22 2.75 4.25
N GLY A 68 -0.95 3.13 4.06
CA GLY A 68 -0.48 4.52 4.12
C GLY A 68 -0.34 5.09 5.52
N GLY A 69 -0.24 4.23 6.52
CA GLY A 69 0.01 4.57 7.92
C GLY A 69 1.46 4.35 8.34
N PRO A 70 1.76 4.39 9.63
CA PRO A 70 3.07 4.08 10.18
C PRO A 70 3.39 2.59 10.07
N GLN A 71 4.68 2.25 10.17
CA GLN A 71 5.15 0.86 10.14
C GLN A 71 4.58 0.08 11.32
N ALA A 72 3.81 -0.96 11.00
CA ALA A 72 3.24 -1.90 11.94
C ALA A 72 2.81 -3.17 11.21
N GLY A 73 2.92 -4.32 11.87
CA GLY A 73 2.23 -5.53 11.47
C GLY A 73 0.81 -5.53 12.05
N ILE A 74 -0.19 -5.67 11.20
CA ILE A 74 -1.59 -5.70 11.60
C ILE A 74 -2.14 -7.09 11.36
N ILE A 75 -2.83 -7.64 12.34
CA ILE A 75 -3.46 -8.95 12.27
C ILE A 75 -4.93 -8.78 12.63
N LEU A 76 -5.81 -9.22 11.75
CA LEU A 76 -7.24 -9.30 12.00
C LEU A 76 -7.78 -10.70 11.66
N GLY A 77 -8.95 -11.05 12.17
CA GLY A 77 -9.57 -12.33 11.87
C GLY A 77 -10.42 -12.87 13.01
N MET A 78 -10.54 -14.20 13.11
CA MET A 78 -11.41 -14.87 14.08
C MET A 78 -11.08 -14.47 15.53
N ALA A 79 -12.13 -14.11 16.29
CA ALA A 79 -11.98 -13.59 17.66
C ALA A 79 -11.18 -14.51 18.58
N GLU A 80 -11.37 -15.82 18.49
CA GLU A 80 -10.63 -16.80 19.29
C GLU A 80 -9.15 -16.83 18.97
N ALA A 81 -8.77 -16.77 17.68
CA ALA A 81 -7.39 -16.74 17.25
C ALA A 81 -6.71 -15.44 17.72
N ILE A 82 -7.36 -14.29 17.51
CA ILE A 82 -6.87 -12.99 17.99
C ILE A 82 -6.72 -12.98 19.53
N ALA A 83 -7.67 -13.58 20.27
CA ALA A 83 -7.58 -13.67 21.73
C ALA A 83 -6.39 -14.51 22.20
N LYS A 84 -6.06 -15.60 21.49
CA LYS A 84 -4.85 -16.42 21.75
C LYS A 84 -3.57 -15.63 21.46
N LEU A 85 -3.50 -14.95 20.31
CA LEU A 85 -2.35 -14.12 19.93
C LEU A 85 -2.11 -13.00 20.94
N ARG A 86 -3.15 -12.30 21.39
CA ARG A 86 -3.03 -11.22 22.39
C ARG A 86 -2.48 -11.67 23.74
N LYS A 87 -2.69 -12.93 24.12
CA LYS A 87 -2.20 -13.51 25.39
C LYS A 87 -0.77 -14.05 25.27
N HIS A 88 -0.26 -14.23 24.05
CA HIS A 88 1.07 -14.79 23.86
C HIS A 88 2.16 -13.82 24.31
N PRO A 89 3.20 -14.25 25.04
CA PRO A 89 4.27 -13.36 25.54
C PRO A 89 4.99 -12.57 24.44
N MET A 90 5.17 -13.14 23.25
CA MET A 90 5.76 -12.47 22.09
C MET A 90 4.99 -11.21 21.70
N THR A 91 3.67 -11.20 21.77
CA THR A 91 2.86 -10.03 21.43
C THR A 91 3.20 -8.84 22.32
N ARG A 92 3.53 -9.09 23.60
CA ARG A 92 3.97 -8.03 24.50
C ARG A 92 5.36 -7.46 24.09
N ALA A 93 6.26 -8.32 23.62
CA ALA A 93 7.59 -7.90 23.19
C ALA A 93 7.55 -7.14 21.84
N LEU A 94 6.66 -7.54 20.93
CA LEU A 94 6.56 -7.01 19.57
C LEU A 94 5.50 -5.90 19.40
N ARG A 95 4.78 -5.54 20.44
CA ARG A 95 3.74 -4.51 20.35
C ARG A 95 4.32 -3.17 19.93
N VAL A 96 3.62 -2.49 19.06
CA VAL A 96 3.94 -1.11 18.67
C VAL A 96 3.73 -0.14 19.84
N ASP A 97 4.39 1.01 19.77
CA ASP A 97 4.25 2.09 20.74
C ASP A 97 2.93 2.88 20.56
N LYS A 98 2.67 3.81 21.49
CA LYS A 98 1.44 4.60 21.50
C LYS A 98 1.37 5.60 20.34
N VAL A 99 2.52 6.10 19.85
CA VAL A 99 2.55 7.05 18.73
C VAL A 99 2.16 6.34 17.45
N THR A 100 2.72 5.15 17.23
CA THR A 100 2.33 4.27 16.11
C THR A 100 0.83 3.95 16.13
N LEU A 101 0.26 3.62 17.31
CA LEU A 101 -1.18 3.38 17.45
C LEU A 101 -2.01 4.61 17.11
N ALA A 102 -1.61 5.79 17.57
CA ALA A 102 -2.30 7.05 17.25
C ALA A 102 -2.24 7.36 15.74
N GLY A 103 -1.09 7.13 15.11
CA GLY A 103 -0.93 7.29 13.66
C GLY A 103 -1.81 6.31 12.87
N LEU A 104 -1.86 5.03 13.26
CA LEU A 104 -2.75 4.05 12.64
C LEU A 104 -4.22 4.42 12.81
N GLN A 105 -4.62 4.88 14.01
CA GLN A 105 -5.97 5.34 14.26
C GLN A 105 -6.34 6.52 13.34
N ALA A 106 -5.47 7.52 13.21
CA ALA A 106 -5.69 8.65 12.31
C ALA A 106 -5.83 8.19 10.86
N THR A 107 -4.94 7.31 10.39
CA THR A 107 -5.01 6.73 9.04
C THR A 107 -6.35 6.03 8.78
N LEU A 108 -6.76 5.13 9.69
CA LEU A 108 -8.02 4.40 9.54
C LEU A 108 -9.26 5.30 9.58
N LEU A 109 -9.21 6.40 10.33
CA LEU A 109 -10.29 7.40 10.34
C LEU A 109 -10.50 8.05 8.98
N HIS A 110 -9.44 8.29 8.18
CA HIS A 110 -9.57 8.83 6.83
C HIS A 110 -10.25 7.84 5.88
N TYR A 111 -10.03 6.52 6.05
CA TYR A 111 -10.80 5.51 5.31
C TYR A 111 -12.28 5.52 5.71
N LEU A 112 -12.60 5.58 7.01
CA LEU A 112 -13.99 5.63 7.50
C LEU A 112 -14.76 6.87 7.05
N LYS A 113 -14.05 7.95 6.73
CA LYS A 113 -14.64 9.21 6.25
C LYS A 113 -14.61 9.35 4.72
N ASP A 114 -14.19 8.33 3.99
CA ASP A 114 -14.01 8.36 2.53
C ASP A 114 -13.06 9.49 2.06
N GLU A 115 -12.06 9.83 2.88
CA GLU A 115 -11.07 10.88 2.62
C GLU A 115 -9.71 10.34 2.18
N ALA A 116 -9.53 9.02 2.08
CA ALA A 116 -8.22 8.39 1.90
C ALA A 116 -7.45 8.94 0.70
N THR A 117 -8.09 9.16 -0.44
CA THR A 117 -7.46 9.69 -1.65
C THR A 117 -7.05 11.16 -1.56
N LYS A 118 -7.49 11.87 -0.54
CA LYS A 118 -7.15 13.28 -0.29
C LYS A 118 -6.12 13.44 0.82
N GLU A 119 -6.27 12.66 1.89
CA GLU A 119 -5.54 12.86 3.14
C GLU A 119 -4.37 11.88 3.32
N ILE A 120 -4.48 10.64 2.81
CA ILE A 120 -3.42 9.66 2.93
C ILE A 120 -2.40 9.84 1.78
N PRO A 121 -1.11 10.13 2.08
CA PRO A 121 -0.14 10.53 1.07
C PRO A 121 0.01 9.55 -0.11
N VAL A 122 0.10 8.24 0.14
CA VAL A 122 0.24 7.24 -0.92
C VAL A 122 -0.97 7.25 -1.85
N TRP A 123 -2.19 7.31 -1.33
CA TRP A 123 -3.40 7.34 -2.14
C TRP A 123 -3.60 8.68 -2.86
N ARG A 124 -3.20 9.78 -2.23
CA ARG A 124 -3.18 11.10 -2.88
C ARG A 124 -2.22 11.13 -4.08
N MET A 125 -1.08 10.45 -3.97
CA MET A 125 -0.13 10.32 -5.08
C MET A 125 -0.67 9.40 -6.18
N ILE A 126 -1.25 8.25 -5.83
CA ILE A 126 -1.86 7.31 -6.79
C ILE A 126 -3.04 7.97 -7.52
N ALA A 127 -3.89 8.71 -6.82
CA ALA A 127 -5.05 9.39 -7.39
C ALA A 127 -4.72 10.68 -8.17
N ALA A 128 -3.46 11.15 -8.14
CA ALA A 128 -3.06 12.40 -8.79
C ALA A 128 -3.15 12.28 -10.32
N LYS A 129 -3.82 13.24 -10.94
CA LYS A 129 -3.98 13.26 -12.40
C LYS A 129 -2.71 13.84 -13.07
N PRO A 130 -2.24 13.27 -14.20
CA PRO A 130 -1.05 13.76 -14.92
C PRO A 130 -1.10 15.25 -15.24
N ALA A 131 -2.27 15.80 -15.56
CA ALA A 131 -2.44 17.23 -15.81
C ALA A 131 -2.07 18.10 -14.60
N GLN A 132 -2.50 17.70 -13.40
CA GLN A 132 -2.17 18.41 -12.14
C GLN A 132 -0.68 18.31 -11.82
N LEU A 133 -0.08 17.14 -12.07
CA LEU A 133 1.36 16.94 -11.87
C LEU A 133 2.17 17.81 -12.83
N ARG A 134 1.73 17.94 -14.10
CA ARG A 134 2.37 18.80 -15.09
C ARG A 134 2.26 20.29 -14.75
N GLU A 135 1.13 20.74 -14.24
CA GLU A 135 0.95 22.12 -13.77
C GLU A 135 1.89 22.43 -12.61
N ARG A 136 1.92 21.56 -11.59
CA ARG A 136 2.85 21.69 -10.46
C ARG A 136 4.32 21.67 -10.89
N ALA A 137 4.69 20.82 -11.84
CA ALA A 137 6.05 20.80 -12.39
C ALA A 137 6.41 22.11 -13.11
N ARG A 138 5.46 22.72 -13.82
CA ARG A 138 5.65 24.06 -14.45
C ARG A 138 5.82 25.17 -13.42
N GLU A 139 5.04 25.14 -12.35
CA GLU A 139 5.19 26.09 -11.23
C GLU A 139 6.59 25.98 -10.61
N TRP A 140 7.06 24.76 -10.35
CA TRP A 140 8.41 24.55 -9.84
C TRP A 140 9.48 24.97 -10.82
N MET A 141 9.32 24.68 -12.12
CA MET A 141 10.24 25.12 -13.18
C MET A 141 10.43 26.64 -13.16
N SER A 142 9.35 27.40 -12.95
CA SER A 142 9.43 28.86 -12.87
C SER A 142 10.22 29.40 -11.67
N GLN A 143 10.45 28.58 -10.64
CA GLN A 143 11.11 28.96 -9.38
C GLN A 143 12.57 28.49 -9.30
N VAL A 144 12.94 27.46 -10.05
CA VAL A 144 14.24 26.79 -9.88
C VAL A 144 15.43 27.60 -10.42
N GLY A 145 15.21 28.53 -11.36
CA GLY A 145 16.29 29.38 -11.89
C GLY A 145 17.41 28.64 -12.65
N ALA A 146 17.26 27.33 -12.88
CA ALA A 146 18.15 26.46 -13.63
C ALA A 146 17.54 26.18 -15.01
N ASP A 147 18.36 25.69 -15.94
CA ASP A 147 17.86 25.15 -17.22
C ASP A 147 17.05 23.89 -16.91
N ALA A 148 15.74 23.98 -17.13
CA ALA A 148 14.78 22.95 -16.70
C ALA A 148 13.67 22.78 -17.74
N GLU A 149 13.18 21.57 -17.89
CA GLU A 149 12.03 21.25 -18.73
C GLU A 149 11.06 20.29 -18.02
N VAL A 150 9.77 20.36 -18.42
CA VAL A 150 8.75 19.43 -17.94
C VAL A 150 8.54 18.33 -18.96
N VAL A 151 8.89 17.10 -18.60
CA VAL A 151 8.83 15.92 -19.48
C VAL A 151 7.82 14.90 -18.94
N ASP A 152 7.29 14.08 -19.84
CA ASP A 152 6.47 12.93 -19.46
C ASP A 152 7.34 11.82 -18.88
N GLY A 153 6.81 11.10 -17.90
CA GLY A 153 7.49 9.99 -17.26
C GLY A 153 6.54 8.95 -16.65
N GLN A 154 7.12 8.03 -15.92
CA GLN A 154 6.41 7.00 -15.19
C GLN A 154 6.78 7.06 -13.70
N SER A 155 5.80 6.87 -12.84
CA SER A 155 5.97 6.77 -11.39
C SER A 155 5.58 5.37 -10.92
N THR A 156 6.44 4.70 -10.18
CA THR A 156 6.15 3.41 -9.56
C THR A 156 5.48 3.59 -8.20
N VAL A 157 4.68 2.61 -7.78
CA VAL A 157 4.00 2.66 -6.48
C VAL A 157 4.97 2.46 -5.32
N GLY A 158 6.08 1.77 -5.55
CA GLY A 158 7.13 1.54 -4.55
C GLY A 158 7.27 0.07 -4.15
N GLY A 159 8.27 -0.21 -3.31
CA GLY A 159 8.61 -1.57 -2.91
C GLY A 159 7.54 -2.24 -2.04
N GLY A 160 7.23 -3.48 -2.35
CA GLY A 160 6.34 -4.32 -1.55
C GLY A 160 4.86 -4.24 -1.88
N ALA A 161 4.47 -3.47 -2.90
CA ALA A 161 3.14 -3.47 -3.48
C ALA A 161 3.25 -3.21 -4.99
N LEU A 162 2.47 -3.94 -5.80
CA LEU A 162 2.38 -3.77 -7.25
C LEU A 162 3.76 -3.66 -7.95
N PRO A 163 4.63 -4.69 -7.83
CA PRO A 163 5.92 -4.67 -8.48
C PRO A 163 5.73 -4.53 -10.01
N GLU A 164 6.58 -3.72 -10.65
CA GLU A 164 6.55 -3.44 -12.09
C GLU A 164 5.38 -2.56 -12.58
N GLU A 165 4.42 -2.20 -11.71
CA GLU A 165 3.33 -1.29 -12.05
C GLU A 165 3.77 0.18 -11.96
N SER A 166 3.30 0.97 -12.91
CA SER A 166 3.61 2.40 -12.96
C SER A 166 2.42 3.22 -13.45
N LEU A 167 2.38 4.47 -13.03
CA LEU A 167 1.38 5.44 -13.46
C LEU A 167 2.04 6.55 -14.28
N PRO A 168 1.37 7.09 -15.32
CA PRO A 168 1.85 8.26 -16.03
C PRO A 168 2.05 9.44 -15.08
N THR A 169 3.18 10.12 -15.23
CA THR A 169 3.53 11.29 -14.41
C THR A 169 4.15 12.40 -15.25
N ALA A 170 4.36 13.57 -14.65
CA ALA A 170 5.18 14.63 -15.20
C ALA A 170 6.41 14.81 -14.31
N LEU A 171 7.57 14.91 -14.94
CA LEU A 171 8.86 15.09 -14.29
C LEU A 171 9.40 16.48 -14.59
N LEU A 172 10.08 17.08 -13.62
CA LEU A 172 10.91 18.25 -13.82
C LEU A 172 12.35 17.79 -14.05
N ALA A 173 12.82 17.85 -15.30
CA ALA A 173 14.19 17.53 -15.68
C ALA A 173 15.06 18.77 -15.53
N LEU A 174 16.17 18.65 -14.83
CA LEU A 174 17.13 19.73 -14.58
C LEU A 174 18.44 19.45 -15.34
N SER A 175 18.89 20.41 -16.14
CA SER A 175 20.22 20.38 -16.75
C SER A 175 21.24 20.95 -15.76
N VAL A 176 22.07 20.09 -15.19
CA VAL A 176 23.07 20.51 -14.22
C VAL A 176 24.46 19.96 -14.59
N PRO A 177 25.57 20.74 -14.38
CA PRO A 177 26.91 20.31 -14.76
C PRO A 177 27.37 19.02 -14.07
N SER A 178 26.87 18.73 -12.88
CA SER A 178 27.21 17.55 -12.09
C SER A 178 25.99 17.04 -11.33
N PRO A 179 25.19 16.10 -11.91
CA PRO A 179 24.01 15.54 -11.24
C PRO A 179 24.30 14.95 -9.86
N ASN A 180 25.43 14.25 -9.70
CA ASN A 180 25.83 13.67 -8.42
C ASN A 180 26.19 14.70 -7.33
N ALA A 181 26.66 15.86 -7.71
CA ALA A 181 26.92 16.94 -6.75
C ALA A 181 25.63 17.70 -6.40
N PHE A 182 24.71 17.80 -7.34
CA PHE A 182 23.42 18.44 -7.12
C PHE A 182 22.49 17.60 -6.24
N ALA A 183 22.56 16.26 -6.32
CA ALA A 183 21.73 15.34 -5.55
C ALA A 183 22.19 15.11 -4.09
N LYS A 184 23.31 15.71 -3.66
CA LYS A 184 23.83 15.69 -2.27
C LYS A 184 23.33 16.88 -1.48
#